data_8f3be2d4adaf32b64ffb9c1f7466bb84
#
_entry.id   8f3be2d4adaf32b64ffb9c1f7466bb84
#
_cell.length_a   1.000
_cell.length_b   1.000
_cell.length_c   1.000
_cell.angle_alpha   90.00
_cell.angle_beta   90.00
_cell.angle_gamma   90.00
#
_symmetry.space_group_name_H-M   'P 1'
#
loop_
_entity.id
_entity.type
_entity.pdbx_description
1 polymer ?
#
loop_
_entity_poly.entity_id
_entity_poly.type
_entity_poly.pdbx_seq_one_letter_code
_entity_poly.pdbx_strand_id
1 'polypeptide(L)'
;MAKAKENKSDLYFASDLITTSYTSDLIGDYQVHNTKTVIQTLTVLNQYTAFQTSELHWETGLLQVVKNTGLQGRWQQLGDSPKIICDTAHNTHGLTIVLNQIQKENFEQLHFVLGVVNDKDLDEVLPLFPKNAIYYFCKPNIPRGIEASILAQKAAQFGLKGKIYNSVSDAYAKAKQNAQPTDFIYVGGSTFVVAEIL
;
A
#
# COMPACT_ATOMS: atom_id res chain seq x y z
N MET A 1 -22.66 -1.06 11.29
CA MET A 1 -23.67 -1.57 12.28
C MET A 1 -25.05 -1.75 11.65
N ALA A 2 -25.65 -0.75 11.00
CA ALA A 2 -27.00 -0.87 10.41
C ALA A 2 -27.17 -2.08 9.46
N LYS A 3 -26.20 -2.28 8.54
CA LYS A 3 -26.26 -3.39 7.56
C LYS A 3 -26.14 -4.77 8.20
N ALA A 4 -25.33 -4.93 9.25
CA ALA A 4 -25.23 -6.19 9.98
C ALA A 4 -26.57 -6.53 10.67
N LYS A 5 -27.22 -5.53 11.30
CA LYS A 5 -28.54 -5.70 11.92
C LYS A 5 -29.62 -6.07 10.89
N GLU A 6 -29.62 -5.39 9.73
CA GLU A 6 -30.52 -5.69 8.61
C GLU A 6 -30.37 -7.15 8.14
N ASN A 7 -29.12 -7.62 8.01
CA ASN A 7 -28.81 -8.97 7.55
C ASN A 7 -28.82 -10.01 8.67
N LYS A 8 -29.16 -9.64 9.92
CA LYS A 8 -29.11 -10.53 11.10
C LYS A 8 -27.74 -11.21 11.26
N SER A 9 -26.67 -10.47 10.96
CA SER A 9 -25.29 -10.97 11.04
C SER A 9 -24.63 -10.50 12.33
N ASP A 10 -23.87 -11.37 12.97
CA ASP A 10 -23.02 -11.00 14.09
C ASP A 10 -21.93 -10.04 13.63
N LEU A 11 -21.53 -9.13 14.52
CA LEU A 11 -20.53 -8.11 14.23
C LEU A 11 -19.46 -8.09 15.33
N TYR A 12 -18.22 -8.24 14.92
CA TYR A 12 -17.06 -8.25 15.80
C TYR A 12 -16.12 -7.10 15.46
N PHE A 13 -15.74 -6.30 16.43
CA PHE A 13 -14.76 -5.23 16.29
C PHE A 13 -13.37 -5.74 16.73
N ALA A 14 -12.58 -6.20 15.76
CA ALA A 14 -11.28 -6.82 16.02
C ALA A 14 -10.33 -5.90 16.79
N SER A 15 -10.40 -4.57 16.58
CA SER A 15 -9.58 -3.59 17.30
C SER A 15 -9.81 -3.61 18.82
N ASP A 16 -11.05 -3.90 19.23
CA ASP A 16 -11.46 -3.88 20.64
C ASP A 16 -11.25 -5.25 21.30
N LEU A 17 -11.41 -6.32 20.52
CA LEU A 17 -11.39 -7.69 21.00
C LEU A 17 -9.98 -8.29 21.04
N ILE A 18 -9.13 -7.93 20.07
CA ILE A 18 -7.74 -8.45 19.99
C ILE A 18 -6.79 -7.43 20.58
N THR A 19 -6.34 -7.68 21.81
CA THR A 19 -5.37 -6.87 22.54
C THR A 19 -3.93 -7.35 22.38
N THR A 20 -3.73 -8.62 22.07
CA THR A 20 -2.42 -9.24 21.83
C THR A 20 -1.82 -8.73 20.52
N SER A 21 -0.52 -8.42 20.54
CA SER A 21 0.24 -8.06 19.35
C SER A 21 0.92 -9.32 18.78
N TYR A 22 0.77 -9.51 17.47
CA TYR A 22 1.43 -10.58 16.72
C TYR A 22 2.42 -9.99 15.75
N THR A 23 3.58 -10.63 15.59
CA THR A 23 4.57 -10.27 14.58
C THR A 23 4.20 -10.89 13.23
N SER A 24 4.44 -10.15 12.15
CA SER A 24 4.22 -10.61 10.78
C SER A 24 5.46 -10.31 9.93
N ASP A 25 5.68 -11.09 8.86
CA ASP A 25 6.65 -10.78 7.82
C ASP A 25 6.20 -9.64 6.89
N LEU A 26 4.95 -9.19 7.02
CA LEU A 26 4.42 -7.99 6.37
C LEU A 26 4.62 -6.78 7.28
N ILE A 27 5.52 -5.86 6.88
CA ILE A 27 6.05 -4.77 7.72
C ILE A 27 5.38 -3.40 7.52
N GLY A 28 4.29 -3.31 6.75
CA GLY A 28 3.51 -2.07 6.63
C GLY A 28 2.79 -1.72 7.94
N ASP A 29 2.81 -0.46 8.37
CA ASP A 29 2.20 0.01 9.63
C ASP A 29 0.72 -0.38 9.76
N TYR A 30 -0.02 -0.43 8.65
CA TYR A 30 -1.43 -0.86 8.62
C TYR A 30 -1.63 -2.36 8.92
N GLN A 31 -0.58 -3.17 8.88
CA GLN A 31 -0.69 -4.61 9.13
C GLN A 31 -1.07 -4.94 10.58
N VAL A 32 -0.82 -4.04 11.51
CA VAL A 32 -1.31 -4.19 12.90
C VAL A 32 -2.83 -4.37 12.92
N HIS A 33 -3.57 -3.58 12.12
CA HIS A 33 -5.03 -3.68 12.04
C HIS A 33 -5.49 -4.92 11.26
N ASN A 34 -4.79 -5.25 10.16
CA ASN A 34 -5.09 -6.43 9.37
C ASN A 34 -4.89 -7.71 10.18
N THR A 35 -3.79 -7.80 10.93
CA THR A 35 -3.49 -8.95 11.81
C THR A 35 -4.59 -9.14 12.85
N LYS A 36 -5.04 -8.07 13.52
CA LYS A 36 -6.17 -8.17 14.46
C LYS A 36 -7.43 -8.73 13.80
N THR A 37 -7.73 -8.27 12.58
CA THR A 37 -8.88 -8.77 11.81
C THR A 37 -8.73 -10.25 11.46
N VAL A 38 -7.53 -10.70 11.07
CA VAL A 38 -7.24 -12.11 10.79
C VAL A 38 -7.44 -12.96 12.05
N ILE A 39 -6.85 -12.56 13.18
CA ILE A 39 -6.97 -13.31 14.44
C ILE A 39 -8.44 -13.39 14.89
N GLN A 40 -9.19 -12.28 14.83
CA GLN A 40 -10.62 -12.29 15.15
C GLN A 40 -11.41 -13.22 14.22
N THR A 41 -11.08 -13.25 12.94
CA THR A 41 -11.73 -14.14 11.97
C THR A 41 -11.44 -15.60 12.31
N LEU A 42 -10.19 -15.96 12.60
CA LEU A 42 -9.81 -17.32 13.00
C LEU A 42 -10.47 -17.74 14.32
N THR A 43 -10.60 -16.84 15.28
CA THR A 43 -11.33 -17.06 16.53
C THR A 43 -12.79 -17.43 16.27
N VAL A 44 -13.45 -16.66 15.40
CA VAL A 44 -14.87 -16.93 15.01
C VAL A 44 -14.97 -18.26 14.26
N LEU A 45 -14.06 -18.56 13.33
CA LEU A 45 -14.06 -19.84 12.61
C LEU A 45 -13.87 -21.02 13.55
N ASN A 46 -12.95 -20.94 14.50
CA ASN A 46 -12.72 -21.96 15.52
C ASN A 46 -13.98 -22.20 16.39
N GLN A 47 -14.75 -21.14 16.66
CA GLN A 47 -15.94 -21.23 17.50
C GLN A 47 -17.15 -21.86 16.79
N TYR A 48 -17.34 -21.53 15.51
CA TYR A 48 -18.59 -21.82 14.80
C TYR A 48 -18.47 -22.84 13.68
N THR A 49 -17.26 -23.36 13.42
CA THR A 49 -17.02 -24.31 12.32
C THR A 49 -16.18 -25.48 12.76
N ALA A 50 -16.04 -26.50 11.89
CA ALA A 50 -15.11 -27.61 12.07
C ALA A 50 -13.64 -27.20 11.80
N PHE A 51 -13.39 -26.00 11.32
CA PHE A 51 -12.03 -25.46 11.09
C PHE A 51 -11.41 -25.10 12.44
N GLN A 52 -10.30 -25.75 12.77
CA GLN A 52 -9.62 -25.55 14.04
C GLN A 52 -8.17 -25.15 13.85
N THR A 53 -7.79 -24.04 14.46
CA THR A 53 -6.41 -23.54 14.49
C THR A 53 -6.01 -23.17 15.93
N SER A 54 -4.73 -23.27 16.23
CA SER A 54 -4.14 -22.85 17.50
C SER A 54 -3.38 -21.54 17.35
N GLU A 55 -3.05 -20.90 18.46
CA GLU A 55 -2.23 -19.70 18.49
C GLU A 55 -0.86 -19.92 17.82
N LEU A 56 -0.25 -21.09 18.02
CA LEU A 56 1.00 -21.47 17.34
C LEU A 56 0.85 -21.47 15.81
N HIS A 57 -0.31 -21.91 15.27
CA HIS A 57 -0.57 -21.82 13.83
C HIS A 57 -0.68 -20.37 13.37
N TRP A 58 -1.28 -19.47 14.18
CA TRP A 58 -1.42 -18.05 13.85
C TRP A 58 -0.05 -17.35 13.82
N GLU A 59 0.77 -17.54 14.86
CA GLU A 59 2.11 -16.99 14.94
C GLU A 59 3.01 -17.47 13.79
N THR A 60 3.03 -18.78 13.55
CA THR A 60 3.83 -19.36 12.46
C THR A 60 3.35 -18.90 11.09
N GLY A 61 2.02 -18.84 10.88
CA GLY A 61 1.42 -18.39 9.63
C GLY A 61 1.72 -16.93 9.35
N LEU A 62 1.62 -16.06 10.35
CA LEU A 62 1.90 -14.62 10.21
C LEU A 62 3.37 -14.32 9.90
N LEU A 63 4.30 -15.12 10.42
CA LEU A 63 5.74 -15.00 10.12
C LEU A 63 6.13 -15.56 8.74
N GLN A 64 5.22 -16.19 8.02
CA GLN A 64 5.46 -16.82 6.72
C GLN A 64 4.40 -16.47 5.68
N VAL A 65 3.74 -15.32 5.79
CA VAL A 65 2.68 -14.91 4.86
C VAL A 65 3.21 -14.87 3.43
N VAL A 66 4.30 -14.15 3.19
CA VAL A 66 4.90 -14.02 1.85
C VAL A 66 5.31 -15.38 1.29
N LYS A 67 6.01 -16.19 2.10
CA LYS A 67 6.47 -17.53 1.69
C LYS A 67 5.33 -18.46 1.34
N ASN A 68 4.26 -18.46 2.15
CA ASN A 68 3.15 -19.41 1.99
C ASN A 68 2.15 -19.01 0.91
N THR A 69 2.03 -17.69 0.60
CA THR A 69 0.98 -17.18 -0.27
C THR A 69 1.50 -16.50 -1.54
N GLY A 70 2.77 -16.12 -1.58
CA GLY A 70 3.33 -15.28 -2.65
C GLY A 70 2.76 -13.86 -2.64
N LEU A 71 2.17 -13.39 -1.53
CA LEU A 71 1.59 -12.05 -1.43
C LEU A 71 2.68 -10.99 -1.63
N GLN A 72 2.43 -10.07 -2.57
CA GLN A 72 3.35 -8.99 -2.94
C GLN A 72 2.69 -7.61 -2.82
N GLY A 73 3.51 -6.55 -2.86
CA GLY A 73 3.03 -5.17 -2.90
C GLY A 73 2.38 -4.67 -1.60
N ARG A 74 2.85 -5.14 -0.44
CA ARG A 74 2.40 -4.70 0.89
C ARG A 74 3.57 -4.13 1.67
N TRP A 75 3.91 -2.85 1.43
CA TRP A 75 5.13 -2.21 1.93
C TRP A 75 6.36 -3.08 1.63
N GLN A 76 6.42 -3.55 0.39
CA GLN A 76 7.44 -4.50 -0.04
C GLN A 76 8.71 -3.77 -0.43
N GLN A 77 9.83 -4.17 0.17
CA GLN A 77 11.14 -3.65 -0.16
C GLN A 77 11.69 -4.35 -1.40
N LEU A 78 12.13 -3.55 -2.39
CA LEU A 78 12.68 -3.99 -3.67
C LEU A 78 14.16 -3.65 -3.83
N GLY A 79 14.70 -2.80 -2.97
CA GLY A 79 16.10 -2.39 -2.98
C GLY A 79 16.50 -1.71 -1.68
N ASP A 80 17.81 -1.70 -1.40
CA ASP A 80 18.37 -1.19 -0.15
C ASP A 80 19.03 0.18 -0.31
N SER A 81 19.68 0.42 -1.45
CA SER A 81 20.46 1.64 -1.68
C SER A 81 20.41 2.05 -3.16
N PRO A 82 19.51 3.00 -3.51
CA PRO A 82 18.50 3.65 -2.66
C PRO A 82 17.49 2.65 -2.11
N LYS A 83 16.89 2.97 -0.96
CA LYS A 83 15.77 2.18 -0.44
C LYS A 83 14.58 2.30 -1.36
N ILE A 84 14.05 1.17 -1.84
CA ILE A 84 12.92 1.13 -2.77
C ILE A 84 11.79 0.35 -2.12
N ILE A 85 10.64 0.99 -1.99
CA ILE A 85 9.41 0.38 -1.45
C ILE A 85 8.31 0.46 -2.49
N CYS A 86 7.53 -0.61 -2.63
CA CYS A 86 6.26 -0.56 -3.34
C CYS A 86 5.09 -0.94 -2.41
N ASP A 87 3.94 -0.28 -2.63
CA ASP A 87 2.72 -0.57 -1.90
C ASP A 87 1.47 -0.32 -2.74
N THR A 88 0.49 -1.19 -2.61
CA THR A 88 -0.77 -1.13 -3.37
C THR A 88 -1.84 -0.21 -2.76
N ALA A 89 -1.52 0.58 -1.74
CA ALA A 89 -2.43 1.58 -1.18
C ALA A 89 -2.89 2.54 -2.28
N HIS A 90 -4.21 2.74 -2.36
CA HIS A 90 -4.83 3.50 -3.46
C HIS A 90 -6.07 4.29 -3.05
N ASN A 91 -6.43 4.30 -1.79
CA ASN A 91 -7.53 5.10 -1.22
C ASN A 91 -7.00 6.01 -0.13
N THR A 92 -7.76 7.04 0.23
CA THR A 92 -7.39 8.07 1.22
C THR A 92 -6.86 7.47 2.51
N HIS A 93 -7.56 6.49 3.08
CA HIS A 93 -7.15 5.87 4.35
C HIS A 93 -5.82 5.12 4.24
N GLY A 94 -5.68 4.24 3.25
CA GLY A 94 -4.45 3.47 3.03
C GLY A 94 -3.27 4.37 2.69
N LEU A 95 -3.46 5.35 1.81
CA LEU A 95 -2.43 6.32 1.44
C LEU A 95 -1.97 7.16 2.64
N THR A 96 -2.88 7.60 3.51
CA THR A 96 -2.51 8.34 4.72
C THR A 96 -1.55 7.54 5.59
N ILE A 97 -1.82 6.26 5.83
CA ILE A 97 -0.96 5.41 6.66
C ILE A 97 0.41 5.21 5.99
N VAL A 98 0.41 4.89 4.69
CA VAL A 98 1.64 4.66 3.92
C VAL A 98 2.50 5.93 3.86
N LEU A 99 1.91 7.09 3.58
CA LEU A 99 2.63 8.35 3.53
C LEU A 99 3.21 8.75 4.90
N ASN A 100 2.49 8.49 5.99
CA ASN A 100 3.01 8.65 7.34
C ASN A 100 4.17 7.69 7.64
N GLN A 101 4.15 6.47 7.12
CA GLN A 101 5.25 5.52 7.25
C GLN A 101 6.47 5.98 6.46
N ILE A 102 6.30 6.51 5.24
CA ILE A 102 7.39 7.13 4.46
C ILE A 102 8.07 8.26 5.24
N GLN A 103 7.30 9.11 5.94
CA GLN A 103 7.86 10.22 6.73
C GLN A 103 8.74 9.77 7.92
N LYS A 104 8.65 8.52 8.35
CA LYS A 104 9.48 7.95 9.41
C LYS A 104 10.81 7.40 8.88
N GLU A 105 10.94 7.26 7.57
CA GLU A 105 12.15 6.77 6.92
C GLU A 105 13.21 7.88 6.84
N ASN A 106 14.48 7.49 6.91
CA ASN A 106 15.59 8.42 6.74
C ASN A 106 16.01 8.47 5.28
N PHE A 107 15.91 9.62 4.64
CA PHE A 107 16.34 9.85 3.25
C PHE A 107 16.64 11.32 3.01
N GLU A 108 17.46 11.59 1.98
CA GLU A 108 17.75 12.96 1.54
C GLU A 108 16.67 13.45 0.56
N GLN A 109 16.30 12.63 -0.41
CA GLN A 109 15.27 12.95 -1.40
C GLN A 109 14.28 11.80 -1.57
N LEU A 110 12.98 12.15 -1.65
CA LEU A 110 11.91 11.21 -1.99
C LEU A 110 11.62 11.27 -3.50
N HIS A 111 11.69 10.12 -4.16
CA HIS A 111 11.26 9.88 -5.52
C HIS A 111 9.96 9.09 -5.52
N PHE A 112 8.94 9.58 -6.21
CA PHE A 112 7.61 9.00 -6.17
C PHE A 112 7.16 8.57 -7.59
N VAL A 113 7.17 7.28 -7.88
CA VAL A 113 6.58 6.72 -9.12
C VAL A 113 5.08 6.56 -8.90
N LEU A 114 4.30 7.41 -9.56
CA LEU A 114 2.87 7.56 -9.32
C LEU A 114 2.04 7.30 -10.57
N GLY A 115 1.15 6.33 -10.49
CA GLY A 115 0.09 6.10 -11.47
C GLY A 115 -1.20 5.71 -10.75
N VAL A 116 -2.34 6.09 -11.34
CA VAL A 116 -3.66 5.88 -10.73
C VAL A 116 -4.67 5.38 -11.76
N VAL A 117 -5.80 4.86 -11.27
CA VAL A 117 -6.94 4.43 -12.09
C VAL A 117 -8.12 5.39 -11.95
N ASN A 118 -9.00 5.42 -12.93
CA ASN A 118 -10.06 6.41 -13.09
C ASN A 118 -11.25 6.28 -12.12
N ASP A 119 -11.23 5.32 -11.22
CA ASP A 119 -12.25 5.14 -10.17
C ASP A 119 -11.92 5.94 -8.89
N LYS A 120 -10.88 6.78 -8.92
CA LYS A 120 -10.41 7.57 -7.77
C LYS A 120 -10.77 9.05 -7.90
N ASP A 121 -11.21 9.62 -6.79
CA ASP A 121 -11.30 11.07 -6.66
C ASP A 121 -9.90 11.64 -6.42
N LEU A 122 -9.33 12.22 -7.48
CA LEU A 122 -7.99 12.82 -7.42
C LEU A 122 -7.93 14.05 -6.51
N ASP A 123 -9.04 14.77 -6.36
CA ASP A 123 -9.13 15.94 -5.49
C ASP A 123 -9.07 15.56 -4.00
N GLU A 124 -9.49 14.33 -3.67
CA GLU A 124 -9.40 13.78 -2.32
C GLU A 124 -8.00 13.22 -2.00
N VAL A 125 -7.36 12.56 -2.98
CA VAL A 125 -6.11 11.83 -2.73
C VAL A 125 -4.86 12.67 -2.95
N LEU A 126 -4.80 13.53 -3.99
CA LEU A 126 -3.59 14.28 -4.34
C LEU A 126 -3.12 15.26 -3.25
N PRO A 127 -4.00 15.91 -2.47
CA PRO A 127 -3.57 16.76 -1.36
C PRO A 127 -2.75 16.05 -0.27
N LEU A 128 -2.84 14.72 -0.17
CA LEU A 128 -2.12 13.92 0.82
C LEU A 128 -0.63 13.78 0.49
N PHE A 129 -0.27 13.88 -0.78
CA PHE A 129 1.09 13.58 -1.24
C PHE A 129 2.10 14.68 -0.89
N PRO A 130 3.35 14.33 -0.54
CA PRO A 130 4.37 15.29 -0.13
C PRO A 130 4.82 16.19 -1.30
N LYS A 131 4.80 17.52 -1.08
CA LYS A 131 5.15 18.51 -2.13
C LYS A 131 6.65 18.60 -2.42
N ASN A 132 7.50 18.10 -1.52
CA ASN A 132 8.95 18.10 -1.64
C ASN A 132 9.51 16.82 -2.29
N ALA A 133 8.66 15.94 -2.81
CA ALA A 133 9.09 14.77 -3.58
C ALA A 133 9.27 15.09 -5.07
N ILE A 134 10.09 14.29 -5.75
CA ILE A 134 10.22 14.29 -7.22
C ILE A 134 9.28 13.23 -7.78
N TYR A 135 8.30 13.66 -8.61
CA TYR A 135 7.29 12.75 -9.15
C TYR A 135 7.65 12.25 -10.54
N TYR A 136 7.36 10.97 -10.77
CA TYR A 136 7.47 10.25 -12.03
C TYR A 136 6.06 9.77 -12.37
N PHE A 137 5.31 10.60 -13.10
CA PHE A 137 3.92 10.31 -13.44
C PHE A 137 3.86 9.30 -14.57
N CYS A 138 3.09 8.23 -14.40
CA CYS A 138 2.92 7.16 -15.36
C CYS A 138 1.47 6.69 -15.44
N LYS A 139 1.16 5.94 -16.49
CA LYS A 139 -0.13 5.27 -16.65
C LYS A 139 0.07 3.76 -16.54
N PRO A 140 -0.66 3.04 -15.67
CA PRO A 140 -0.66 1.60 -15.70
C PRO A 140 -1.29 1.08 -17.00
N ASN A 141 -0.74 0.00 -17.55
CA ASN A 141 -1.14 -0.56 -18.85
C ASN A 141 -2.45 -1.34 -18.77
N ILE A 142 -3.50 -0.64 -18.37
CA ILE A 142 -4.88 -1.14 -18.31
C ILE A 142 -5.85 -0.09 -18.87
N PRO A 143 -7.01 -0.49 -19.41
CA PRO A 143 -7.96 0.44 -20.03
C PRO A 143 -8.43 1.58 -19.11
N ARG A 144 -8.55 1.32 -17.79
CA ARG A 144 -8.97 2.33 -16.81
C ARG A 144 -7.83 3.11 -16.16
N GLY A 145 -6.58 2.93 -16.63
CA GLY A 145 -5.46 3.77 -16.21
C GLY A 145 -5.66 5.23 -16.63
N ILE A 146 -5.48 6.18 -15.70
CA ILE A 146 -5.52 7.60 -16.04
C ILE A 146 -4.27 7.96 -16.85
N GLU A 147 -4.46 8.77 -17.92
CA GLU A 147 -3.36 9.28 -18.72
C GLU A 147 -2.38 10.05 -17.82
N ALA A 148 -1.09 9.77 -17.98
CA ALA A 148 -0.04 10.36 -17.15
C ALA A 148 -0.02 11.90 -17.27
N SER A 149 -0.40 12.46 -18.44
CA SER A 149 -0.55 13.91 -18.65
C SER A 149 -1.69 14.50 -17.84
N ILE A 150 -2.83 13.81 -17.77
CA ILE A 150 -4.00 14.23 -16.96
C ILE A 150 -3.64 14.19 -15.48
N LEU A 151 -3.01 13.11 -15.03
CA LEU A 151 -2.54 12.97 -13.66
C LEU A 151 -1.55 14.08 -13.28
N ALA A 152 -0.54 14.34 -14.12
CA ALA A 152 0.45 15.38 -13.90
C ALA A 152 -0.16 16.78 -13.85
N GLN A 153 -1.08 17.09 -14.76
CA GLN A 153 -1.81 18.38 -14.79
C GLN A 153 -2.62 18.58 -13.49
N LYS A 154 -3.32 17.54 -13.04
CA LYS A 154 -4.10 17.59 -11.80
C LYS A 154 -3.19 17.72 -10.58
N ALA A 155 -2.11 16.93 -10.53
CA ALA A 155 -1.11 16.94 -9.46
C ALA A 155 -0.43 18.32 -9.30
N ALA A 156 -0.19 19.02 -10.41
CA ALA A 156 0.38 20.37 -10.40
C ALA A 156 -0.49 21.38 -9.65
N GLN A 157 -1.82 21.22 -9.65
CA GLN A 157 -2.75 22.08 -8.91
C GLN A 157 -2.54 21.98 -7.39
N PHE A 158 -2.01 20.84 -6.93
CA PHE A 158 -1.69 20.58 -5.52
C PHE A 158 -0.21 20.81 -5.19
N GLY A 159 0.57 21.33 -6.16
CA GLY A 159 1.99 21.63 -5.99
C GLY A 159 2.93 20.43 -6.12
N LEU A 160 2.44 19.30 -6.64
CA LEU A 160 3.26 18.11 -6.90
C LEU A 160 4.01 18.28 -8.22
N LYS A 161 5.34 18.23 -8.18
CA LYS A 161 6.21 18.54 -9.32
C LYS A 161 6.88 17.27 -9.84
N GLY A 162 6.83 17.03 -11.14
CA GLY A 162 7.44 15.85 -11.74
C GLY A 162 7.39 15.83 -13.25
N LYS A 163 7.80 14.69 -13.83
CA LYS A 163 7.82 14.44 -15.27
C LYS A 163 6.89 13.30 -15.64
N ILE A 164 6.44 13.30 -16.89
CA ILE A 164 5.57 12.29 -17.46
C ILE A 164 6.41 11.23 -18.15
N TYR A 165 6.04 9.96 -18.00
CA TYR A 165 6.68 8.81 -18.62
C TYR A 165 5.65 7.95 -19.34
N ASN A 166 6.07 7.26 -20.41
CA ASN A 166 5.20 6.49 -21.27
C ASN A 166 4.67 5.19 -20.62
N SER A 167 5.43 4.66 -19.66
CA SER A 167 5.07 3.43 -18.95
C SER A 167 5.48 3.50 -17.48
N VAL A 168 4.95 2.59 -16.67
CA VAL A 168 5.38 2.40 -15.28
C VAL A 168 6.85 1.98 -15.23
N SER A 169 7.25 1.07 -16.11
CA SER A 169 8.64 0.60 -16.19
C SER A 169 9.62 1.71 -16.52
N ASP A 170 9.28 2.62 -17.46
CA ASP A 170 10.14 3.78 -17.81
C ASP A 170 10.25 4.76 -16.62
N ALA A 171 9.12 5.04 -15.95
CA ALA A 171 9.08 5.88 -14.77
C ALA A 171 9.95 5.33 -13.65
N TYR A 172 9.81 4.03 -13.37
CA TYR A 172 10.59 3.34 -12.34
C TYR A 172 12.08 3.26 -12.68
N ALA A 173 12.43 2.91 -13.93
CA ALA A 173 13.82 2.91 -14.38
C ALA A 173 14.46 4.30 -14.25
N LYS A 174 13.70 5.36 -14.59
CA LYS A 174 14.19 6.73 -14.48
C LYS A 174 14.31 7.20 -13.03
N ALA A 175 13.41 6.79 -12.15
CA ALA A 175 13.53 7.06 -10.72
C ALA A 175 14.82 6.43 -10.16
N LYS A 176 15.09 5.16 -10.47
CA LYS A 176 16.33 4.48 -10.08
C LYS A 176 17.59 5.13 -10.63
N GLN A 177 17.55 5.63 -11.87
CA GLN A 177 18.69 6.30 -12.50
C GLN A 177 19.01 7.65 -11.85
N ASN A 178 17.99 8.37 -11.38
CA ASN A 178 18.13 9.71 -10.81
C ASN A 178 18.44 9.71 -9.31
N ALA A 179 18.05 8.66 -8.60
CA ALA A 179 18.20 8.58 -7.16
C ALA A 179 19.66 8.32 -6.74
N GLN A 180 20.07 8.93 -5.63
CA GLN A 180 21.34 8.66 -4.95
C GLN A 180 21.14 7.51 -3.93
N PRO A 181 22.23 6.88 -3.46
CA PRO A 181 22.15 5.80 -2.47
C PRO A 181 21.40 6.14 -1.17
N THR A 182 21.37 7.42 -0.78
CA THR A 182 20.70 7.95 0.41
C THR A 182 19.24 8.36 0.17
N ASP A 183 18.76 8.23 -1.06
CA ASP A 183 17.39 8.60 -1.42
C ASP A 183 16.40 7.45 -1.14
N PHE A 184 15.12 7.78 -1.21
CA PHE A 184 14.02 6.83 -1.07
C PHE A 184 13.16 6.85 -2.33
N ILE A 185 12.90 5.67 -2.90
CA ILE A 185 11.99 5.52 -4.04
C ILE A 185 10.73 4.82 -3.55
N TYR A 186 9.59 5.45 -3.75
CA TYR A 186 8.29 4.81 -3.54
C TYR A 186 7.57 4.60 -4.87
N VAL A 187 6.99 3.40 -5.05
CA VAL A 187 6.19 3.04 -6.22
C VAL A 187 4.78 2.66 -5.79
N GLY A 188 3.76 3.38 -6.28
CA GLY A 188 2.39 3.11 -5.87
C GLY A 188 1.33 3.99 -6.50
N GLY A 189 0.22 4.15 -5.75
CA GLY A 189 -1.00 4.84 -6.19
C GLY A 189 -2.03 3.91 -6.84
N SER A 190 -1.63 2.71 -7.25
CA SER A 190 -2.53 1.66 -7.75
C SER A 190 -1.88 0.29 -7.66
N THR A 191 -2.69 -0.75 -7.40
CA THR A 191 -2.25 -2.15 -7.50
C THR A 191 -1.65 -2.47 -8.88
N PHE A 192 -2.19 -1.88 -9.94
CA PHE A 192 -1.73 -2.12 -11.31
C PHE A 192 -0.35 -1.50 -11.59
N VAL A 193 -0.02 -0.38 -10.97
CA VAL A 193 1.33 0.21 -11.03
C VAL A 193 2.34 -0.71 -10.37
N VAL A 194 2.01 -1.22 -9.19
CA VAL A 194 2.89 -2.13 -8.44
C VAL A 194 3.07 -3.45 -9.20
N ALA A 195 2.01 -3.99 -9.80
CA ALA A 195 2.07 -5.25 -10.55
C ALA A 195 2.97 -5.19 -11.79
N GLU A 196 3.24 -4.00 -12.37
CA GLU A 196 4.10 -3.87 -13.54
C GLU A 196 5.60 -3.83 -13.20
N ILE A 197 5.96 -3.76 -11.91
CA ILE A 197 7.36 -3.73 -11.48
C ILE A 197 7.77 -4.95 -10.64
N LEU A 198 6.81 -5.82 -10.32
CA LEU A 198 6.99 -7.11 -9.64
C LEU A 198 7.05 -8.27 -10.63
#